data_1b5d765a489889e190d50c88884808be
#
_entry.id   1b5d765a489889e190d50c88884808be
#
_cell.length_a   1.000
_cell.length_b   1.000
_cell.length_c   1.000
_cell.angle_alpha   90.00
_cell.angle_beta   90.00
_cell.angle_gamma   90.00
#
_symmetry.space_group_name_H-M   'P 1'
#
loop_
_entity.id
_entity.type
_entity.pdbx_description
1 polymer ?
#
loop_
_entity_poly.entity_id
_entity_poly.type
_entity_poly.pdbx_seq_one_letter_code
_entity_poly.pdbx_strand_id
1 'polypeptide(L)'
;MHALVDGRGLPMVLVLTTGQAGDSPALPVLLDQLRIPRLGSGRPRTTPDALRGDKAYSAKAHRDNLSARGVKVVIPEKTDQQANRKNRGSHGGRPVGFDAEDYKNRNVVERGFNKLKNWRGLATRYDKHALIYRGGMVLASIVLWLNA
;
A
#
# COMPACT_ATOMS: atom_id res chain seq x y z
N MET A 1 0.91 -11.24 -1.39
CA MET A 1 1.53 -10.21 -2.26
C MET A 1 0.99 -8.86 -1.89
N HIS A 2 1.89 -7.91 -1.65
CA HIS A 2 1.57 -6.52 -1.30
C HIS A 2 2.23 -5.59 -2.29
N ALA A 3 1.58 -4.48 -2.62
CA ALA A 3 2.10 -3.49 -3.55
C ALA A 3 1.82 -2.06 -3.09
N LEU A 4 2.75 -1.16 -3.38
CA LEU A 4 2.47 0.27 -3.50
C LEU A 4 2.29 0.58 -4.97
N VAL A 5 1.24 1.32 -5.30
CA VAL A 5 0.97 1.80 -6.65
C VAL A 5 0.87 3.33 -6.64
N ASP A 6 1.15 3.95 -7.77
CA ASP A 6 0.94 5.38 -7.96
C ASP A 6 -0.55 5.72 -8.19
N GLY A 7 -0.88 7.00 -8.39
CA GLY A 7 -2.26 7.46 -8.63
C GLY A 7 -2.89 6.93 -9.94
N ARG A 8 -2.11 6.32 -10.83
CA ARG A 8 -2.58 5.70 -12.09
C ARG A 8 -2.72 4.17 -11.98
N GLY A 9 -2.32 3.60 -10.83
CA GLY A 9 -2.32 2.16 -10.58
C GLY A 9 -1.08 1.44 -11.13
N LEU A 10 0.03 2.17 -11.33
CA LEU A 10 1.29 1.58 -11.76
C LEU A 10 2.07 1.11 -10.52
N PRO A 11 2.56 -0.14 -10.51
CA PRO A 11 3.29 -0.67 -9.38
C PRO A 11 4.63 0.03 -9.18
N MET A 12 4.89 0.51 -7.96
CA MET A 12 6.15 1.13 -7.54
C MET A 12 6.99 0.20 -6.68
N VAL A 13 6.34 -0.54 -5.78
CA VAL A 13 7.00 -1.50 -4.89
C VAL A 13 6.15 -2.76 -4.82
N LEU A 14 6.80 -3.92 -4.89
CA LEU A 14 6.18 -5.23 -4.81
C LEU A 14 6.89 -6.08 -3.74
N VAL A 15 6.14 -6.56 -2.76
CA VAL A 15 6.64 -7.44 -1.70
C VAL A 15 5.83 -8.71 -1.65
N LEU A 16 6.51 -9.84 -1.57
CA LEU A 16 5.90 -11.14 -1.31
C LEU A 16 6.07 -11.49 0.16
N THR A 17 5.00 -11.98 0.74
CA THR A 17 4.98 -12.57 2.08
C THR A 17 4.44 -13.99 1.98
N THR A 18 4.63 -14.79 3.02
CA THR A 18 3.97 -16.08 3.15
C THR A 18 2.45 -15.91 3.15
N GLY A 19 1.71 -16.88 2.63
CA GLY A 19 0.25 -16.76 2.47
C GLY A 19 -0.53 -16.58 3.77
N GLN A 20 0.08 -16.89 4.91
CA GLN A 20 -0.50 -16.75 6.24
C GLN A 20 -0.12 -15.43 6.93
N ALA A 21 0.81 -14.66 6.36
CA ALA A 21 1.21 -13.38 6.92
C ALA A 21 0.08 -12.35 6.75
N GLY A 22 -0.26 -11.66 7.83
CA GLY A 22 -1.21 -10.56 7.78
C GLY A 22 -0.70 -9.38 6.93
N ASP A 23 -1.61 -8.57 6.41
CA ASP A 23 -1.26 -7.44 5.55
C ASP A 23 -0.55 -6.31 6.30
N SER A 24 -0.94 -6.09 7.56
CA SER A 24 -0.45 -4.96 8.37
C SER A 24 1.08 -4.91 8.50
N PRO A 25 1.81 -6.00 8.77
CA PRO A 25 3.27 -5.98 8.87
C PRO A 25 4.01 -5.69 7.55
N ALA A 26 3.35 -5.83 6.40
CA ALA A 26 3.96 -5.55 5.11
C ALA A 26 4.14 -4.05 4.84
N LEU A 27 3.34 -3.18 5.47
CA LEU A 27 3.36 -1.75 5.19
C LEU A 27 4.71 -1.07 5.48
N PRO A 28 5.36 -1.27 6.63
CA PRO A 28 6.69 -0.71 6.86
C PRO A 28 7.71 -1.14 5.80
N VAL A 29 7.71 -2.42 5.44
CA VAL A 29 8.62 -2.98 4.42
C VAL A 29 8.40 -2.33 3.06
N LEU A 30 7.14 -2.13 2.66
CA LEU A 30 6.78 -1.44 1.42
C LEU A 30 7.28 0.01 1.42
N LEU A 31 7.08 0.73 2.51
CA LEU A 31 7.51 2.13 2.64
C LEU A 31 9.03 2.27 2.63
N ASP A 32 9.75 1.34 3.25
CA ASP A 32 11.22 1.36 3.31
C ASP A 32 11.86 1.02 1.96
N GLN A 33 11.15 0.31 1.09
CA GLN A 33 11.59 0.02 -0.28
C GLN A 33 11.21 1.10 -1.28
N LEU A 34 10.40 2.09 -0.90
CA LEU A 34 9.96 3.13 -1.81
C LEU A 34 11.14 4.03 -2.22
N ARG A 35 11.47 4.01 -3.50
CA ARG A 35 12.53 4.83 -4.12
C ARG A 35 12.05 5.31 -5.47
N ILE A 36 11.77 6.60 -5.58
CA ILE A 36 11.33 7.24 -6.83
C ILE A 36 12.46 8.13 -7.32
N PRO A 37 13.17 7.75 -8.38
CA PRO A 37 14.22 8.57 -8.99
C PRO A 37 13.64 9.93 -9.39
N ARG A 38 14.46 10.98 -9.29
CA ARG A 38 14.14 12.30 -9.86
C ARG A 38 14.72 12.41 -11.24
N LEU A 39 14.08 13.16 -12.12
CA LEU A 39 14.60 13.44 -13.47
C LEU A 39 15.85 14.32 -13.46
N GLY A 40 16.16 14.99 -12.35
CA GLY A 40 17.36 15.82 -12.17
C GLY A 40 18.26 15.28 -11.07
N SER A 41 19.30 16.06 -10.76
CA SER A 41 20.20 15.76 -9.63
C SER A 41 19.42 15.81 -8.31
N GLY A 42 19.70 14.89 -7.42
CA GLY A 42 19.10 14.85 -6.08
C GLY A 42 18.79 13.45 -5.59
N ARG A 43 18.50 13.34 -4.29
CA ARG A 43 18.14 12.06 -3.67
C ARG A 43 16.78 11.58 -4.19
N PRO A 44 16.61 10.27 -4.39
CA PRO A 44 15.30 9.70 -4.70
C PRO A 44 14.27 10.08 -3.66
N ARG A 45 13.02 10.28 -4.09
CA ARG A 45 11.90 10.49 -3.18
C ARG A 45 11.53 9.16 -2.51
N THR A 46 11.46 9.16 -1.19
CA THR A 46 11.15 7.98 -0.36
C THR A 46 9.83 8.10 0.39
N THR A 47 9.17 9.26 0.31
CA THR A 47 7.96 9.57 1.05
C THR A 47 6.85 9.98 0.08
N PRO A 48 5.68 9.31 0.08
CA PRO A 48 4.53 9.72 -0.72
C PRO A 48 3.83 10.93 -0.09
N ASP A 49 3.03 11.68 -0.85
CA ASP A 49 2.21 12.78 -0.31
C ASP A 49 1.04 12.24 0.51
N ALA A 50 0.45 11.15 0.07
CA ALA A 50 -0.67 10.49 0.73
C ALA A 50 -0.56 8.98 0.60
N LEU A 51 -1.04 8.26 1.61
CA LEU A 51 -1.19 6.82 1.58
C LEU A 51 -2.65 6.45 1.79
N ARG A 52 -3.22 5.79 0.78
CA ARG A 52 -4.57 5.22 0.82
C ARG A 52 -4.45 3.73 1.05
N GLY A 53 -5.07 3.24 2.11
CA GLY A 53 -4.98 1.83 2.49
C GLY A 53 -6.30 1.29 3.01
N ASP A 54 -6.39 -0.04 3.04
CA ASP A 54 -7.51 -0.76 3.62
C ASP A 54 -7.49 -0.69 5.16
N LYS A 55 -8.62 -1.02 5.77
CA LYS A 55 -8.79 -1.19 7.22
C LYS A 55 -7.75 -2.11 7.85
N ALA A 56 -7.18 -3.07 7.09
CA ALA A 56 -6.08 -3.93 7.54
C ALA A 56 -4.88 -3.12 8.04
N TYR A 57 -4.63 -1.95 7.46
CA TYR A 57 -3.51 -1.06 7.81
C TYR A 57 -3.86 -0.01 8.86
N SER A 58 -5.00 -0.11 9.53
CA SER A 58 -5.52 0.89 10.47
C SER A 58 -4.79 0.97 11.82
N ALA A 59 -3.75 0.18 12.04
CA ALA A 59 -3.00 0.16 13.31
C ALA A 59 -2.46 1.56 13.65
N LYS A 60 -2.54 1.93 14.94
CA LYS A 60 -2.05 3.23 15.43
C LYS A 60 -0.59 3.46 15.07
N ALA A 61 0.27 2.45 15.22
CA ALA A 61 1.69 2.54 14.89
C ALA A 61 1.94 2.94 13.42
N HIS A 62 1.12 2.46 12.49
CA HIS A 62 1.23 2.85 11.08
C HIS A 62 0.84 4.30 10.87
N ARG A 63 -0.24 4.77 11.52
CA ARG A 63 -0.67 6.17 11.44
C ARG A 63 0.38 7.11 12.01
N ASP A 64 0.93 6.76 13.17
CA ASP A 64 1.96 7.56 13.84
C ASP A 64 3.22 7.64 12.96
N ASN A 65 3.67 6.52 12.39
CA ASN A 65 4.82 6.47 11.48
C ASN A 65 4.60 7.32 10.22
N LEU A 66 3.44 7.18 9.58
CA LEU A 66 3.10 7.97 8.38
C LEU A 66 2.99 9.46 8.70
N SER A 67 2.35 9.81 9.81
CA SER A 67 2.23 11.19 10.26
C SER A 67 3.58 11.81 10.58
N ALA A 68 4.47 11.08 11.25
CA ALA A 68 5.84 11.54 11.53
C ALA A 68 6.66 11.77 10.24
N ARG A 69 6.33 11.06 9.15
CA ARG A 69 6.92 11.25 7.82
C ARG A 69 6.22 12.37 7.01
N GLY A 70 5.21 13.05 7.56
CA GLY A 70 4.44 14.07 6.85
C GLY A 70 3.50 13.53 5.77
N VAL A 71 3.14 12.24 5.83
CA VAL A 71 2.27 11.58 4.84
C VAL A 71 0.81 11.76 5.23
N LYS A 72 -0.04 12.24 4.32
CA LYS A 72 -1.49 12.24 4.51
C LYS A 72 -2.00 10.81 4.60
N VAL A 73 -2.62 10.44 5.73
CA VAL A 73 -3.13 9.08 5.96
C VAL A 73 -4.61 9.02 5.62
N VAL A 74 -4.96 8.20 4.61
CA VAL A 74 -6.34 7.97 4.17
C VAL A 74 -6.67 6.48 4.35
N ILE A 75 -6.79 6.07 5.59
CA ILE A 75 -7.07 4.70 6.01
C ILE A 75 -8.27 4.75 6.96
N PRO A 76 -9.38 4.04 6.70
CA PRO A 76 -10.51 4.01 7.62
C PRO A 76 -10.18 3.24 8.90
N GLU A 77 -10.88 3.57 9.99
CA GLU A 77 -10.79 2.79 11.22
C GLU A 77 -11.65 1.52 11.13
N LYS A 78 -11.20 0.47 11.82
CA LYS A 78 -12.00 -0.71 12.07
C LYS A 78 -13.12 -0.40 13.06
N THR A 79 -14.24 -1.11 12.94
CA THR A 79 -15.41 -0.93 13.82
C THR A 79 -15.08 -1.18 15.29
N ASP A 80 -14.23 -2.19 15.58
CA ASP A 80 -13.76 -2.50 16.91
C ASP A 80 -12.90 -1.37 17.51
N GLN A 81 -12.07 -0.71 16.70
CA GLN A 81 -11.27 0.45 17.15
C GLN A 81 -12.17 1.63 17.52
N GLN A 82 -13.21 1.90 16.70
CA GLN A 82 -14.20 2.94 16.98
C GLN A 82 -14.97 2.64 18.28
N ALA A 83 -15.43 1.38 18.44
CA ALA A 83 -16.14 0.94 19.63
C ALA A 83 -15.26 1.05 20.89
N ASN A 84 -14.02 0.56 20.82
CA ASN A 84 -13.07 0.65 21.93
C ASN A 84 -12.76 2.11 22.33
N ARG A 85 -12.62 3.01 21.34
CA ARG A 85 -12.44 4.44 21.63
C ARG A 85 -13.66 5.03 22.32
N LYS A 86 -14.86 4.73 21.83
CA LYS A 86 -16.13 5.20 22.42
C LYS A 86 -16.28 4.69 23.86
N ASN A 87 -15.98 3.43 24.11
CA ASN A 87 -16.07 2.82 25.43
C ASN A 87 -15.12 3.43 26.46
N ARG A 88 -13.96 3.97 26.00
CA ARG A 88 -13.00 4.67 26.87
C ARG A 88 -13.42 6.10 27.22
N GLY A 89 -14.50 6.62 26.65
CA GLY A 89 -14.99 7.99 26.92
C GLY A 89 -13.92 9.04 26.67
N SER A 90 -13.66 9.89 27.68
CA SER A 90 -12.64 10.97 27.64
C SER A 90 -11.22 10.45 27.40
N HIS A 91 -10.92 9.22 27.79
CA HIS A 91 -9.60 8.59 27.58
C HIS A 91 -9.46 7.93 26.20
N GLY A 92 -10.50 7.91 25.38
CA GLY A 92 -10.50 7.30 24.06
C GLY A 92 -9.75 8.09 22.99
N GLY A 93 -9.44 9.34 23.25
CA GLY A 93 -8.74 10.24 22.34
C GLY A 93 -9.62 10.77 21.20
N ARG A 94 -9.02 11.63 20.38
CA ARG A 94 -9.69 12.25 19.23
C ARG A 94 -9.97 11.21 18.13
N PRO A 95 -11.14 11.25 17.48
CA PRO A 95 -11.40 10.47 16.28
C PRO A 95 -10.35 10.69 15.19
N VAL A 96 -10.02 9.62 14.46
CA VAL A 96 -9.10 9.73 13.33
C VAL A 96 -9.73 10.57 12.24
N GLY A 97 -9.02 11.58 11.75
CA GLY A 97 -9.44 12.32 10.56
C GLY A 97 -9.47 11.37 9.35
N PHE A 98 -10.62 11.25 8.72
CA PHE A 98 -10.81 10.39 7.57
C PHE A 98 -11.48 11.17 6.43
N ASP A 99 -10.79 11.23 5.30
CA ASP A 99 -11.27 11.85 4.07
C ASP A 99 -11.95 10.78 3.20
N ALA A 100 -13.28 10.71 3.28
CA ALA A 100 -14.07 9.70 2.58
C ALA A 100 -14.06 9.90 1.05
N GLU A 101 -13.96 11.16 0.58
CA GLU A 101 -13.89 11.45 -0.85
C GLU A 101 -12.55 11.01 -1.43
N ASP A 102 -11.47 11.35 -0.76
CA ASP A 102 -10.13 10.91 -1.16
C ASP A 102 -9.98 9.38 -1.08
N TYR A 103 -10.67 8.72 -0.17
CA TYR A 103 -10.65 7.27 -0.03
C TYR A 103 -11.24 6.53 -1.24
N LYS A 104 -12.14 7.12 -2.00
CA LYS A 104 -12.67 6.53 -3.25
C LYS A 104 -11.55 6.23 -4.25
N ASN A 105 -10.47 7.02 -4.21
CA ASN A 105 -9.30 6.80 -5.05
C ASN A 105 -8.50 5.53 -4.69
N ARG A 106 -8.80 4.85 -3.57
CA ARG A 106 -8.16 3.57 -3.22
C ARG A 106 -8.38 2.48 -4.28
N ASN A 107 -9.48 2.53 -5.01
CA ASN A 107 -9.78 1.60 -6.10
C ASN A 107 -8.67 1.49 -7.15
N VAL A 108 -7.77 2.48 -7.20
CA VAL A 108 -6.59 2.46 -8.08
C VAL A 108 -5.69 1.23 -7.81
N VAL A 109 -5.58 0.80 -6.55
CA VAL A 109 -4.78 -0.39 -6.17
C VAL A 109 -5.37 -1.66 -6.79
N GLU A 110 -6.69 -1.81 -6.74
CA GLU A 110 -7.39 -2.96 -7.33
C GLU A 110 -7.20 -3.00 -8.86
N ARG A 111 -7.29 -1.84 -9.50
CA ARG A 111 -6.99 -1.72 -10.94
C ARG A 111 -5.54 -2.09 -11.26
N GLY A 112 -4.59 -1.69 -10.43
CA GLY A 112 -3.19 -2.06 -10.56
C GLY A 112 -2.98 -3.57 -10.50
N PHE A 113 -3.59 -4.24 -9.51
CA PHE A 113 -3.57 -5.70 -9.42
C PHE A 113 -4.24 -6.37 -10.61
N ASN A 114 -5.35 -5.85 -11.11
CA ASN A 114 -6.02 -6.40 -12.29
C ASN A 114 -5.13 -6.30 -13.54
N LYS A 115 -4.44 -5.17 -13.74
CA LYS A 115 -3.45 -5.04 -14.83
C LYS A 115 -2.35 -6.11 -14.74
N LEU A 116 -1.79 -6.37 -13.55
CA LEU A 116 -0.80 -7.43 -13.35
C LEU A 116 -1.38 -8.82 -13.62
N LYS A 117 -2.63 -9.08 -13.20
CA LYS A 117 -3.31 -10.36 -13.39
C LYS A 117 -3.73 -10.65 -14.83
N ASN A 118 -3.68 -9.66 -15.73
CA ASN A 118 -3.84 -9.92 -17.17
C ASN A 118 -2.75 -10.87 -17.71
N TRP A 119 -1.63 -10.96 -17.00
CA TRP A 119 -0.61 -11.97 -17.28
C TRP A 119 -1.01 -13.29 -16.63
N ARG A 120 -1.41 -14.27 -17.47
CA ARG A 120 -1.94 -15.56 -17.00
C ARG A 120 -1.01 -16.26 -16.01
N GLY A 121 0.30 -16.23 -16.24
CA GLY A 121 1.29 -16.83 -15.33
C GLY A 121 1.24 -16.26 -13.92
N LEU A 122 1.00 -14.94 -13.81
CA LEU A 122 0.86 -14.27 -12.51
C LEU A 122 -0.50 -14.54 -11.87
N ALA A 123 -1.57 -14.56 -12.66
CA ALA A 123 -2.92 -14.81 -12.16
C ALA A 123 -3.06 -16.21 -11.56
N THR A 124 -2.50 -17.20 -12.23
CA THR A 124 -2.61 -18.63 -11.87
C THR A 124 -1.52 -19.09 -10.89
N ARG A 125 -0.50 -18.27 -10.63
CA ARG A 125 0.61 -18.60 -9.73
C ARG A 125 1.29 -19.92 -10.07
N TYR A 126 1.61 -20.12 -11.35
CA TYR A 126 2.32 -21.32 -11.80
C TYR A 126 3.70 -21.45 -11.14
N ASP A 127 4.40 -20.34 -10.97
CA ASP A 127 5.68 -20.31 -10.28
C ASP A 127 5.51 -20.59 -8.79
N LYS A 128 6.13 -21.65 -8.31
CA LYS A 128 6.10 -22.03 -6.89
C LYS A 128 7.22 -21.36 -6.09
N HIS A 129 8.28 -20.92 -6.76
CA HIS A 129 9.39 -20.19 -6.12
C HIS A 129 9.08 -18.71 -6.02
N ALA A 130 9.10 -18.17 -4.80
CA ALA A 130 8.77 -16.78 -4.54
C ALA A 130 9.64 -15.79 -5.34
N LEU A 131 10.93 -16.11 -5.53
CA LEU A 131 11.85 -15.25 -6.29
C LEU A 131 11.47 -15.19 -7.78
N ILE A 132 11.14 -16.34 -8.39
CA ILE A 132 10.73 -16.42 -9.80
C ILE A 132 9.41 -15.69 -10.00
N TYR A 133 8.42 -15.97 -9.13
CA TYR A 133 7.14 -15.27 -9.18
C TYR A 133 7.30 -13.74 -9.04
N ARG A 134 8.16 -13.29 -8.11
CA ARG A 134 8.48 -11.87 -7.95
C ARG A 134 9.14 -11.29 -9.21
N GLY A 135 10.06 -12.03 -9.82
CA GLY A 135 10.69 -11.65 -11.09
C GLY A 135 9.66 -11.41 -12.20
N GLY A 136 8.71 -12.33 -12.36
CA GLY A 136 7.60 -12.19 -13.30
C GLY A 136 6.75 -10.95 -13.05
N MET A 137 6.43 -10.67 -11.77
CA MET A 137 5.70 -9.45 -11.40
C MET A 137 6.47 -8.16 -11.72
N VAL A 138 7.78 -8.15 -11.48
CA VAL A 138 8.63 -6.99 -11.79
C VAL A 138 8.66 -6.75 -13.30
N LEU A 139 8.86 -7.79 -14.10
CA LEU A 139 8.85 -7.68 -15.58
C LEU A 139 7.49 -7.17 -16.09
N ALA A 140 6.38 -7.72 -15.60
CA ALA A 140 5.06 -7.24 -15.95
C ALA A 140 4.86 -5.77 -15.57
N SER A 141 5.37 -5.36 -14.41
CA SER A 141 5.33 -3.96 -13.95
C SER A 141 6.12 -3.03 -14.87
N ILE A 142 7.31 -3.44 -15.33
CA ILE A 142 8.11 -2.67 -16.29
C ILE A 142 7.32 -2.46 -17.59
N VAL A 143 6.69 -3.51 -18.11
CA VAL A 143 5.86 -3.39 -19.32
C VAL A 143 4.68 -2.45 -19.10
N LEU A 144 4.03 -2.49 -17.92
CA LEU A 144 2.97 -1.54 -17.59
C LEU A 144 3.47 -0.08 -17.55
N TRP A 145 4.67 0.15 -17.04
CA TRP A 145 5.29 1.48 -17.02
C TRP A 145 5.66 1.99 -18.41
N LEU A 146 6.14 1.11 -19.29
CA LEU A 146 6.50 1.47 -20.67
C LEU A 146 5.28 1.81 -21.54
N ASN A 147 4.10 1.30 -21.20
CA ASN A 147 2.84 1.53 -21.91
C ASN A 147 1.91 2.56 -21.22
N ALA A 148 2.41 3.35 -20.27
CA ALA A 148 1.61 4.27 -19.45
C ALA A 148 1.60 5.72 -19.94
#